data_a5d3ac0972804a7338e0abc31b895722
#
_entry.id   a5d3ac0972804a7338e0abc31b895722
#
_cell.length_a   1.000
_cell.length_b   1.000
_cell.length_c   1.000
_cell.angle_alpha   90.00
_cell.angle_beta   90.00
_cell.angle_gamma   90.00
#
_symmetry.space_group_name_H-M   'P 1'
#
loop_
_entity.id
_entity.type
_entity.pdbx_description
1 polymer ?
#
loop_
_entity_poly.entity_id
_entity_poly.type
_entity_poly.pdbx_seq_one_letter_code
_entity_poly.pdbx_strand_id
1 'polypeptide(L)'
;MGNEIKDFFKTYSDFVTKVTSDPSLDLDALMERLKEIDTSSNIKSARLLTAAMGLGSETGEFVEIVKKMYLQGKPASEENIFHMKRELCDIMWYWAKACAALDLDPHEVIAENQKKLEARYGEQFEVQRSEVRKEGDL
;
A
#
# COMPACT_ATOMS: atom_id res chain seq x y z
N MET A 1 -11.63 34.80 15.46
CA MET A 1 -11.86 33.62 14.58
C MET A 1 -10.76 33.44 13.51
N GLY A 2 -10.45 34.40 12.64
CA GLY A 2 -9.43 34.20 11.59
C GLY A 2 -7.98 34.04 12.10
N ASN A 3 -7.57 34.72 13.18
CA ASN A 3 -6.23 34.62 13.74
C ASN A 3 -6.05 33.34 14.57
N GLU A 4 -7.06 32.91 15.31
CA GLU A 4 -7.05 31.68 16.11
C GLU A 4 -6.95 30.43 15.23
N ILE A 5 -7.65 30.41 14.08
CA ILE A 5 -7.56 29.30 13.10
C ILE A 5 -6.14 29.25 12.48
N LYS A 6 -5.56 30.41 12.12
CA LYS A 6 -4.18 30.47 11.59
C LYS A 6 -3.17 29.99 12.61
N ASP A 7 -3.35 30.33 13.88
CA ASP A 7 -2.46 29.93 14.98
C ASP A 7 -2.55 28.41 15.23
N PHE A 8 -3.78 27.85 15.21
CA PHE A 8 -3.99 26.41 15.32
C PHE A 8 -3.28 25.63 14.18
N PHE A 9 -3.44 26.03 12.93
CA PHE A 9 -2.78 25.36 11.80
C PHE A 9 -1.26 25.49 11.86
N LYS A 10 -0.75 26.65 12.29
CA LYS A 10 0.68 26.82 12.47
C LYS A 10 1.23 25.87 13.54
N THR A 11 0.60 25.83 14.70
CA THR A 11 0.98 24.95 15.81
C THR A 11 0.94 23.48 15.39
N TYR A 12 -0.10 23.05 14.64
CA TYR A 12 -0.21 21.70 14.13
C TYR A 12 0.87 21.40 13.08
N SER A 13 1.15 22.32 12.16
CA SER A 13 2.21 22.18 11.16
C SER A 13 3.60 22.05 11.79
N ASP A 14 3.90 22.87 12.79
CA ASP A 14 5.15 22.80 13.56
C ASP A 14 5.30 21.45 14.27
N PHE A 15 4.19 20.94 14.83
CA PHE A 15 4.17 19.60 15.44
C PHE A 15 4.41 18.50 14.40
N VAL A 16 3.72 18.54 13.27
CA VAL A 16 3.90 17.57 12.17
C VAL A 16 5.36 17.54 11.70
N THR A 17 5.97 18.71 11.49
CA THR A 17 7.38 18.80 11.11
C THR A 17 8.30 18.18 12.16
N LYS A 18 8.03 18.46 13.45
CA LYS A 18 8.84 17.94 14.57
C LYS A 18 8.81 16.40 14.68
N VAL A 19 7.70 15.76 14.29
CA VAL A 19 7.54 14.30 14.37
C VAL A 19 7.79 13.60 13.03
N THR A 20 8.19 14.34 12.00
CA THR A 20 8.56 13.80 10.69
C THR A 20 10.06 13.46 10.68
N SER A 21 10.42 12.33 10.11
CA SER A 21 11.82 11.87 10.02
C SER A 21 12.64 12.67 9.04
N ASP A 22 13.95 12.78 9.27
CA ASP A 22 14.88 13.51 8.42
C ASP A 22 14.80 13.13 6.93
N PRO A 23 14.74 11.82 6.53
CA PRO A 23 14.58 11.44 5.13
C PRO A 23 13.30 11.93 4.46
N SER A 24 12.29 12.32 5.24
CA SER A 24 11.04 12.90 4.72
C SER A 24 11.07 14.43 4.62
N LEU A 25 12.10 15.08 5.20
CA LEU A 25 12.26 16.53 5.23
C LEU A 25 13.42 17.00 4.35
N ASP A 26 14.42 16.15 4.12
CA ASP A 26 15.66 16.50 3.48
C ASP A 26 16.04 15.49 2.38
N LEU A 27 16.37 15.99 1.19
CA LEU A 27 16.68 15.16 0.03
C LEU A 27 17.99 14.38 0.21
N ASP A 28 19.01 15.00 0.80
CA ASP A 28 20.32 14.35 0.98
C ASP A 28 20.21 13.23 2.00
N ALA A 29 19.47 13.43 3.10
CA ALA A 29 19.14 12.39 4.08
C ALA A 29 18.35 11.24 3.45
N LEU A 30 17.40 11.52 2.56
CA LEU A 30 16.68 10.49 1.81
C LEU A 30 17.64 9.71 0.90
N MET A 31 18.48 10.37 0.16
CA MET A 31 19.44 9.73 -0.76
C MET A 31 20.46 8.87 -0.03
N GLU A 32 20.91 9.30 1.13
CA GLU A 32 21.78 8.52 2.01
C GLU A 32 21.08 7.26 2.51
N ARG A 33 19.85 7.39 2.99
CA ARG A 33 19.05 6.24 3.45
C ARG A 33 18.78 5.23 2.34
N LEU A 34 18.47 5.66 1.14
CA LEU A 34 18.27 4.77 -0.02
C LEU A 34 19.55 3.98 -0.35
N LYS A 35 20.71 4.66 -0.34
CA LYS A 35 22.02 4.02 -0.57
C LYS A 35 22.35 3.01 0.54
N GLU A 36 22.08 3.36 1.79
CA GLU A 36 22.27 2.46 2.92
C GLU A 36 21.47 1.16 2.75
N ILE A 37 20.18 1.25 2.40
CA ILE A 37 19.31 0.09 2.17
C ILE A 37 19.85 -0.74 1.01
N ASP A 38 20.18 -0.13 -0.14
CA ASP A 38 20.67 -0.81 -1.34
C ASP A 38 22.02 -1.50 -1.11
N THR A 39 22.85 -1.00 -0.16
CA THR A 39 24.17 -1.58 0.14
C THR A 39 24.14 -2.63 1.26
N SER A 40 23.20 -2.50 2.20
CA SER A 40 23.07 -3.40 3.36
C SER A 40 22.12 -4.59 3.12
N SER A 41 21.42 -4.63 1.99
CA SER A 41 20.42 -5.65 1.66
C SER A 41 20.37 -5.94 0.16
N ASN A 42 19.58 -6.95 -0.23
CA ASN A 42 19.26 -7.23 -1.65
C ASN A 42 18.16 -6.34 -2.21
N ILE A 43 17.59 -5.44 -1.43
CA ILE A 43 16.51 -4.53 -1.84
C ILE A 43 17.00 -3.58 -2.93
N LYS A 44 16.14 -3.32 -3.91
CA LYS A 44 16.35 -2.33 -4.96
C LYS A 44 15.42 -1.14 -4.71
N SER A 45 15.87 -0.18 -3.90
CA SER A 45 15.05 0.92 -3.36
C SER A 45 14.28 1.70 -4.42
N ALA A 46 14.92 2.09 -5.53
CA ALA A 46 14.24 2.83 -6.60
C ALA A 46 13.09 2.01 -7.23
N ARG A 47 13.26 0.69 -7.40
CA ARG A 47 12.22 -0.19 -7.92
C ARG A 47 11.10 -0.40 -6.89
N LEU A 48 11.47 -0.54 -5.61
CA LEU A 48 10.51 -0.74 -4.53
C LEU A 48 9.63 0.50 -4.34
N LEU A 49 10.21 1.71 -4.37
CA LEU A 49 9.45 2.96 -4.33
C LEU A 49 8.46 3.05 -5.50
N THR A 50 8.90 2.75 -6.72
CA THR A 50 8.02 2.73 -7.90
C THR A 50 6.87 1.73 -7.72
N ALA A 51 7.18 0.51 -7.24
CA ALA A 51 6.17 -0.52 -7.01
C ALA A 51 5.17 -0.11 -5.92
N ALA A 52 5.64 0.43 -4.81
CA ALA A 52 4.78 0.87 -3.70
C ALA A 52 3.82 2.00 -4.10
N MET A 53 4.33 3.02 -4.81
CA MET A 53 3.51 4.10 -5.33
C MET A 53 2.48 3.61 -6.35
N GLY A 54 2.89 2.74 -7.28
CA GLY A 54 2.00 2.17 -8.27
C GLY A 54 0.91 1.29 -7.66
N LEU A 55 1.23 0.40 -6.73
CA LEU A 55 0.23 -0.40 -6.01
C LEU A 55 -0.84 0.49 -5.35
N GLY A 56 -0.42 1.59 -4.71
CA GLY A 56 -1.36 2.54 -4.10
C GLY A 56 -2.23 3.25 -5.12
N SER A 57 -1.65 3.71 -6.24
CA SER A 57 -2.35 4.42 -7.32
C SER A 57 -3.41 3.54 -7.97
N GLU A 58 -3.03 2.38 -8.50
CA GLU A 58 -3.94 1.47 -9.23
C GLU A 58 -5.03 0.91 -8.31
N THR A 59 -4.70 0.62 -7.05
CA THR A 59 -5.71 0.27 -6.04
C THR A 59 -6.71 1.42 -5.84
N GLY A 60 -6.25 2.66 -5.80
CA GLY A 60 -7.10 3.86 -5.72
C GLY A 60 -8.04 3.99 -6.92
N GLU A 61 -7.54 3.74 -8.14
CA GLU A 61 -8.35 3.79 -9.37
C GLU A 61 -9.42 2.68 -9.39
N PHE A 62 -9.07 1.48 -8.98
CA PHE A 62 -10.05 0.40 -8.80
C PHE A 62 -11.15 0.80 -7.79
N VAL A 63 -10.77 1.30 -6.62
CA VAL A 63 -11.70 1.75 -5.57
C VAL A 63 -12.59 2.89 -6.07
N GLU A 64 -12.05 3.82 -6.87
CA GLU A 64 -12.83 4.92 -7.44
C GLU A 64 -13.95 4.43 -8.36
N ILE A 65 -13.68 3.41 -9.19
CA ILE A 65 -14.71 2.80 -10.05
C ILE A 65 -15.80 2.15 -9.19
N VAL A 66 -15.40 1.36 -8.19
CA VAL A 66 -16.32 0.70 -7.24
C VAL A 66 -17.18 1.73 -6.51
N LYS A 67 -16.57 2.78 -5.95
CA LYS A 67 -17.26 3.88 -5.29
C LYS A 67 -18.32 4.53 -6.20
N LYS A 68 -17.96 4.82 -7.45
CA LYS A 68 -18.88 5.42 -8.42
C LYS A 68 -20.05 4.51 -8.74
N MET A 69 -19.80 3.19 -8.86
CA MET A 69 -20.85 2.22 -9.12
C MET A 69 -21.84 2.13 -7.95
N TYR A 70 -21.35 1.95 -6.75
CA TYR A 70 -22.21 1.71 -5.58
C TYR A 70 -22.80 2.98 -4.98
N LEU A 71 -22.09 4.10 -5.00
CA LEU A 71 -22.49 5.31 -4.29
C LEU A 71 -22.90 6.48 -5.18
N GLN A 72 -22.59 6.44 -6.48
CA GLN A 72 -22.84 7.57 -7.39
C GLN A 72 -23.66 7.17 -8.64
N GLY A 73 -24.25 5.98 -8.66
CA GLY A 73 -25.16 5.53 -9.71
C GLY A 73 -24.49 5.19 -11.04
N LYS A 74 -23.17 5.02 -11.09
CA LYS A 74 -22.48 4.53 -12.30
C LYS A 74 -22.94 3.09 -12.59
N PRO A 75 -23.33 2.75 -13.86
CA PRO A 75 -23.86 1.43 -14.14
C PRO A 75 -22.79 0.33 -14.02
N ALA A 76 -23.19 -0.88 -13.63
CA ALA A 76 -22.37 -2.08 -13.69
C ALA A 76 -22.31 -2.60 -15.15
N SER A 77 -21.77 -1.78 -16.05
CA SER A 77 -21.65 -2.10 -17.47
C SER A 77 -20.42 -2.96 -17.77
N GLU A 78 -20.42 -3.63 -18.91
CA GLU A 78 -19.24 -4.36 -19.42
C GLU A 78 -18.01 -3.46 -19.53
N GLU A 79 -18.19 -2.19 -19.91
CA GLU A 79 -17.13 -1.20 -19.97
C GLU A 79 -16.51 -0.94 -18.57
N ASN A 80 -17.32 -0.74 -17.54
CA ASN A 80 -16.83 -0.52 -16.18
C ASN A 80 -16.17 -1.77 -15.59
N ILE A 81 -16.67 -2.97 -15.91
CA ILE A 81 -16.04 -4.23 -15.56
C ILE A 81 -14.69 -4.37 -16.27
N PHE A 82 -14.62 -3.98 -17.54
CA PHE A 82 -13.36 -3.97 -18.30
C PHE A 82 -12.33 -3.00 -17.71
N HIS A 83 -12.74 -1.79 -17.30
CA HIS A 83 -11.86 -0.87 -16.60
C HIS A 83 -11.33 -1.45 -15.28
N MET A 84 -12.21 -1.98 -14.43
CA MET A 84 -11.77 -2.66 -13.19
C MET A 84 -10.79 -3.81 -13.46
N LYS A 85 -11.00 -4.58 -14.53
CA LYS A 85 -10.07 -5.64 -14.94
C LYS A 85 -8.68 -5.06 -15.28
N ARG A 86 -8.61 -3.90 -15.92
CA ARG A 86 -7.33 -3.25 -16.25
C ARG A 86 -6.59 -2.83 -14.98
N GLU A 87 -7.29 -2.20 -14.03
CA GLU A 87 -6.68 -1.82 -12.75
C GLU A 87 -6.14 -3.03 -11.98
N LEU A 88 -6.87 -4.17 -12.01
CA LEU A 88 -6.37 -5.42 -11.44
C LEU A 88 -5.12 -5.95 -12.16
N CYS A 89 -5.01 -5.77 -13.49
CA CYS A 89 -3.79 -6.12 -14.22
C CYS A 89 -2.61 -5.25 -13.79
N ASP A 90 -2.84 -3.95 -13.62
CA ASP A 90 -1.79 -2.99 -13.24
C ASP A 90 -1.36 -3.19 -11.77
N ILE A 91 -2.29 -3.49 -10.86
CA ILE A 91 -2.00 -3.92 -9.49
C ILE A 91 -1.09 -5.16 -9.50
N MET A 92 -1.42 -6.19 -10.29
CA MET A 92 -0.59 -7.40 -10.41
C MET A 92 0.80 -7.08 -10.97
N TRP A 93 0.90 -6.18 -11.93
CA TRP A 93 2.18 -5.75 -12.50
C TRP A 93 3.08 -5.08 -11.43
N TYR A 94 2.52 -4.14 -10.65
CA TYR A 94 3.26 -3.51 -9.57
C TYR A 94 3.59 -4.46 -8.43
N TRP A 95 2.69 -5.42 -8.12
CA TRP A 95 2.98 -6.48 -7.17
C TRP A 95 4.18 -7.33 -7.61
N ALA A 96 4.23 -7.76 -8.86
CA ALA A 96 5.37 -8.50 -9.39
C ALA A 96 6.68 -7.68 -9.35
N LYS A 97 6.59 -6.37 -9.63
CA LYS A 97 7.73 -5.45 -9.46
C LYS A 97 8.19 -5.34 -8.01
N ALA A 98 7.27 -5.35 -7.04
CA ALA A 98 7.61 -5.34 -5.63
C ALA A 98 8.35 -6.62 -5.23
N CYS A 99 7.87 -7.80 -5.65
CA CYS A 99 8.57 -9.06 -5.43
C CYS A 99 10.01 -9.01 -5.99
N ALA A 100 10.17 -8.56 -7.23
CA ALA A 100 11.49 -8.43 -7.86
C ALA A 100 12.40 -7.39 -7.18
N ALA A 101 11.82 -6.31 -6.62
CA ALA A 101 12.57 -5.29 -5.89
C ALA A 101 13.08 -5.79 -4.54
N LEU A 102 12.39 -6.77 -3.95
CA LEU A 102 12.71 -7.40 -2.67
C LEU A 102 13.49 -8.71 -2.82
N ASP A 103 13.82 -9.11 -4.06
CA ASP A 103 14.48 -10.39 -4.37
C ASP A 103 13.66 -11.62 -3.90
N LEU A 104 12.33 -11.54 -4.03
CA LEU A 104 11.39 -12.58 -3.65
C LEU A 104 10.87 -13.34 -4.87
N ASP A 105 10.72 -14.66 -4.73
CA ASP A 105 9.99 -15.49 -5.70
C ASP A 105 8.47 -15.25 -5.55
N PRO A 106 7.77 -14.79 -6.59
CA PRO A 106 6.31 -14.61 -6.53
C PRO A 106 5.53 -15.87 -6.15
N HIS A 107 6.03 -17.06 -6.52
CA HIS A 107 5.40 -18.33 -6.15
C HIS A 107 5.48 -18.59 -4.65
N GLU A 108 6.63 -18.30 -4.03
CA GLU A 108 6.80 -18.42 -2.59
C GLU A 108 5.92 -17.43 -1.82
N VAL A 109 5.78 -16.19 -2.32
CA VAL A 109 4.90 -15.19 -1.73
C VAL A 109 3.43 -15.63 -1.75
N ILE A 110 2.97 -16.23 -2.86
CA ILE A 110 1.60 -16.77 -2.98
C ILE A 110 1.42 -17.96 -2.03
N ALA A 111 2.37 -18.89 -1.99
CA ALA A 111 2.31 -20.05 -1.12
C ALA A 111 2.29 -19.67 0.38
N GLU A 112 3.08 -18.68 0.78
CA GLU A 112 3.08 -18.18 2.16
C GLU A 112 1.77 -17.48 2.50
N ASN A 113 1.17 -16.73 1.56
CA ASN A 113 -0.15 -16.14 1.77
C ASN A 113 -1.23 -17.20 1.97
N GLN A 114 -1.22 -18.28 1.16
CA GLN A 114 -2.15 -19.39 1.30
C GLN A 114 -2.00 -20.04 2.68
N LYS A 115 -0.79 -20.40 3.08
CA LYS A 115 -0.48 -21.00 4.37
C LYS A 115 -0.94 -20.13 5.54
N LYS A 116 -0.70 -18.81 5.47
CA LYS A 116 -1.16 -17.84 6.46
C LYS A 116 -2.68 -17.82 6.57
N LEU A 117 -3.40 -17.82 5.45
CA LEU A 117 -4.86 -17.81 5.43
C LEU A 117 -5.46 -19.13 5.93
N GLU A 118 -4.86 -20.28 5.57
CA GLU A 118 -5.25 -21.59 6.09
C GLU A 118 -5.07 -21.67 7.62
N ALA A 119 -3.96 -21.14 8.15
CA ALA A 119 -3.73 -21.09 9.59
C ALA A 119 -4.73 -20.17 10.32
N ARG A 120 -5.16 -19.05 9.68
CA ARG A 120 -6.11 -18.10 10.25
C ARG A 120 -7.55 -18.61 10.18
N TYR A 121 -7.99 -19.06 9.03
CA TYR A 121 -9.40 -19.38 8.76
C TYR A 121 -9.71 -20.89 8.78
N GLY A 122 -8.70 -21.76 8.66
CA GLY A 122 -8.92 -23.20 8.49
C GLY A 122 -9.63 -23.48 7.16
N GLU A 123 -10.58 -24.41 7.17
CA GLU A 123 -11.34 -24.80 5.97
C GLU A 123 -12.52 -23.86 5.66
N GLN A 124 -12.93 -23.00 6.62
CA GLN A 124 -14.08 -22.10 6.48
C GLN A 124 -13.82 -20.74 7.13
N PHE A 125 -14.38 -19.69 6.51
CA PHE A 125 -14.33 -18.34 7.06
C PHE A 125 -15.24 -18.23 8.30
N GLU A 126 -14.67 -17.77 9.41
CA GLU A 126 -15.39 -17.43 10.64
C GLU A 126 -15.10 -15.99 11.03
N VAL A 127 -16.13 -15.18 11.27
CA VAL A 127 -16.00 -13.76 11.64
C VAL A 127 -15.13 -13.59 12.88
N GLN A 128 -15.30 -14.44 13.90
CA GLN A 128 -14.55 -14.37 15.14
C GLN A 128 -13.03 -14.56 14.92
N ARG A 129 -12.63 -15.41 13.97
CA ARG A 129 -11.20 -15.60 13.61
C ARG A 129 -10.63 -14.44 12.81
N SER A 130 -11.49 -13.67 12.13
CA SER A 130 -11.09 -12.46 11.42
C SER A 130 -10.81 -11.29 12.37
N GLU A 131 -11.55 -11.20 13.47
CA GLU A 131 -11.46 -10.11 14.45
C GLU A 131 -10.37 -10.35 15.52
N VAL A 132 -10.14 -11.62 15.88
CA VAL A 132 -9.15 -12.00 16.93
C VAL A 132 -7.94 -12.65 16.27
N ARG A 133 -6.87 -11.88 16.07
CA ARG A 133 -5.60 -12.39 15.55
C ARG A 133 -4.90 -13.28 16.57
N LYS A 134 -4.40 -14.43 16.14
CA LYS A 134 -3.55 -15.28 16.96
C LYS A 134 -2.16 -14.66 17.12
N GLU A 135 -1.49 -14.95 18.23
CA GLU A 135 -0.09 -14.55 18.43
C GLU A 135 0.79 -15.09 17.28
N GLY A 136 1.53 -14.18 16.60
CA GLY A 136 2.34 -14.51 15.42
C GLY A 136 1.65 -14.32 14.06
N ASP A 137 0.38 -13.93 14.00
CA ASP A 137 -0.34 -13.54 12.79
C ASP A 137 -0.23 -12.02 12.60
N LEU A 138 0.84 -11.57 11.94
CA LEU A 138 1.14 -10.16 11.64
C LEU A 138 0.38 -9.71 10.39
#